data_bf9e642a25a1cea02001ac40c83dbc8c
#
_entry.id   bf9e642a25a1cea02001ac40c83dbc8c
#
_cell.length_a   1.000
_cell.length_b   1.000
_cell.length_c   1.000
_cell.angle_alpha   90.00
_cell.angle_beta   90.00
_cell.angle_gamma   90.00
#
_symmetry.space_group_name_H-M   'P 1'
#
loop_
_entity.id
_entity.type
_entity.pdbx_description
1 polymer ?
#
loop_
_entity_poly.entity_id
_entity_poly.type
_entity_poly.pdbx_seq_one_letter_code
_entity_poly.pdbx_strand_id
1 'polypeptide(L)'
;MWGIIPAAGIGSRIQPLAFSKELLPVGTRVEGGVERPRAVSEHLIERMLASGVTKLCFVIAPGKSDIVNYYGARIGAARICYVVQAEAAGLCDAIFCAAPFIAEDDPVVVGLPDTIWFPRDGLARLPLDTLSFLLFPVERPEFFDAVVTDEIGRVQEVQVKSREARSHWVWGAFGMPGHVLHSLHKLWREPGRGDEYV
;
A
#
# COMPACT_ATOMS: atom_id res chain seq x y z
N MET A 1 -7.61 11.51 7.73
CA MET A 1 -6.84 10.88 6.64
C MET A 1 -6.87 9.37 6.80
N TRP A 2 -7.05 8.65 5.68
CA TRP A 2 -7.04 7.20 5.59
C TRP A 2 -5.70 6.67 5.10
N GLY A 3 -5.29 5.51 5.65
CA GLY A 3 -4.23 4.68 5.11
C GLY A 3 -4.82 3.34 4.63
N ILE A 4 -4.72 3.03 3.35
CA ILE A 4 -5.13 1.74 2.78
C ILE A 4 -3.90 0.84 2.70
N ILE A 5 -4.02 -0.37 3.22
CA ILE A 5 -2.96 -1.38 3.27
C ILE A 5 -3.45 -2.63 2.55
N PRO A 6 -3.13 -2.79 1.25
CA PRO A 6 -3.48 -4.00 0.50
C PRO A 6 -2.66 -5.20 0.99
N ALA A 7 -3.27 -6.05 1.79
CA ALA A 7 -2.65 -7.21 2.43
C ALA A 7 -3.28 -8.55 2.00
N ALA A 8 -4.08 -8.56 0.92
CA ALA A 8 -4.78 -9.75 0.45
C ALA A 8 -3.88 -10.71 -0.36
N GLY A 9 -2.73 -10.26 -0.86
CA GLY A 9 -1.85 -11.07 -1.70
C GLY A 9 -1.30 -12.30 -0.99
N ILE A 10 -1.28 -13.45 -1.67
CA ILE A 10 -0.87 -14.75 -1.13
C ILE A 10 0.65 -14.82 -0.89
N GLY A 11 1.46 -14.06 -1.65
CA GLY A 11 2.93 -14.10 -1.55
C GLY A 11 3.52 -15.41 -2.06
N SER A 12 3.03 -15.94 -3.16
CA SER A 12 3.36 -17.27 -3.72
C SER A 12 4.87 -17.54 -3.87
N ARG A 13 5.68 -16.49 -4.09
CA ARG A 13 7.15 -16.61 -4.25
C ARG A 13 7.89 -17.01 -2.97
N ILE A 14 7.28 -16.79 -1.81
CA ILE A 14 7.90 -17.05 -0.48
C ILE A 14 7.13 -18.08 0.34
N GLN A 15 6.14 -18.74 -0.25
CA GLN A 15 5.40 -19.83 0.41
C GLN A 15 6.21 -21.14 0.40
N PRO A 16 5.98 -22.04 1.38
CA PRO A 16 4.98 -21.97 2.45
C PRO A 16 5.44 -21.14 3.67
N LEU A 17 4.56 -20.29 4.18
CA LEU A 17 4.74 -19.57 5.45
C LEU A 17 3.67 -20.01 6.45
N ALA A 18 4.03 -20.10 7.73
CA ALA A 18 3.09 -20.41 8.81
C ALA A 18 2.18 -19.24 9.19
N PHE A 19 2.37 -18.06 8.58
CA PHE A 19 1.67 -16.81 8.87
C PHE A 19 1.65 -15.92 7.64
N SER A 20 0.87 -14.86 7.69
CA SER A 20 0.79 -13.87 6.60
C SER A 20 2.14 -13.17 6.36
N LYS A 21 2.55 -13.03 5.10
CA LYS A 21 3.85 -12.42 4.71
C LYS A 21 4.05 -11.02 5.30
N GLU A 22 2.97 -10.30 5.53
CA GLU A 22 2.95 -8.97 6.12
C GLU A 22 3.46 -8.95 7.57
N LEU A 23 3.47 -10.12 8.23
CA LEU A 23 3.98 -10.32 9.59
C LEU A 23 5.40 -10.88 9.64
N LEU A 24 6.09 -11.03 8.49
CA LEU A 24 7.50 -11.43 8.46
C LEU A 24 8.33 -10.51 9.37
N PRO A 25 9.16 -11.07 10.28
CA PRO A 25 10.00 -10.27 11.14
C PRO A 25 11.14 -9.64 10.33
N VAL A 26 11.19 -8.31 10.32
CA VAL A 26 12.25 -7.51 9.67
C VAL A 26 12.72 -6.44 10.65
N GLY A 27 13.87 -6.67 11.25
CA GLY A 27 14.41 -5.85 12.31
C GLY A 27 13.69 -6.03 13.63
N THR A 28 13.95 -5.08 14.56
CA THR A 28 13.44 -5.12 15.92
C THR A 28 12.85 -3.77 16.33
N ARG A 29 12.06 -3.77 17.40
CA ARG A 29 11.62 -2.58 18.13
C ARG A 29 11.82 -2.77 19.62
N VAL A 30 12.02 -1.70 20.35
CA VAL A 30 12.06 -1.71 21.83
C VAL A 30 10.69 -1.36 22.37
N GLU A 31 10.12 -2.23 23.17
CA GLU A 31 8.82 -2.06 23.82
C GLU A 31 8.95 -2.37 25.32
N GLY A 32 8.68 -1.35 26.15
CA GLY A 32 8.86 -1.51 27.61
C GLY A 32 10.29 -1.87 28.04
N GLY A 33 11.31 -1.42 27.29
CA GLY A 33 12.71 -1.76 27.54
C GLY A 33 13.15 -3.14 27.06
N VAL A 34 12.26 -3.90 26.40
CA VAL A 34 12.55 -5.23 25.83
C VAL A 34 12.59 -5.15 24.33
N GLU A 35 13.63 -5.71 23.71
CA GLU A 35 13.75 -5.84 22.27
C GLU A 35 12.83 -6.98 21.77
N ARG A 36 12.00 -6.66 20.78
CA ARG A 36 11.05 -7.58 20.17
C ARG A 36 11.18 -7.60 18.66
N PRO A 37 10.90 -8.72 17.98
CA PRO A 37 10.78 -8.77 16.53
C PRO A 37 9.77 -7.74 16.03
N ARG A 38 10.05 -7.17 14.87
CA ARG A 38 9.20 -6.19 14.21
C ARG A 38 8.65 -6.75 12.91
N ALA A 39 7.34 -6.75 12.73
CA ALA A 39 6.73 -7.16 11.47
C ALA A 39 7.06 -6.18 10.34
N VAL A 40 7.27 -6.68 9.12
CA VAL A 40 7.59 -5.84 7.95
C VAL A 40 6.55 -4.75 7.72
N SER A 41 5.27 -5.04 7.89
CA SER A 41 4.17 -4.08 7.73
C SER A 41 4.15 -2.95 8.77
N GLU A 42 4.78 -3.14 9.94
CA GLU A 42 4.90 -2.05 10.93
C GLU A 42 5.74 -0.88 10.42
N HIS A 43 6.68 -1.13 9.50
CA HIS A 43 7.47 -0.07 8.88
C HIS A 43 6.60 0.88 8.05
N LEU A 44 5.64 0.34 7.29
CA LEU A 44 4.66 1.15 6.57
C LEU A 44 3.74 1.90 7.53
N ILE A 45 3.19 1.20 8.52
CA ILE A 45 2.24 1.77 9.49
C ILE A 45 2.85 2.97 10.21
N GLU A 46 4.10 2.87 10.68
CA GLU A 46 4.79 4.01 11.29
C GLU A 46 4.85 5.23 10.38
N ARG A 47 5.16 5.02 9.09
CA ARG A 47 5.22 6.11 8.10
C ARG A 47 3.87 6.73 7.84
N MET A 48 2.82 5.90 7.79
CA MET A 48 1.44 6.37 7.68
C MET A 48 1.01 7.18 8.91
N LEU A 49 1.32 6.70 10.11
CA LEU A 49 1.03 7.45 11.35
C LEU A 49 1.81 8.78 11.40
N ALA A 50 3.08 8.76 11.02
CA ALA A 50 3.91 9.97 10.96
C ALA A 50 3.42 10.99 9.91
N SER A 51 2.73 10.53 8.86
CA SER A 51 2.10 11.41 7.86
C SER A 51 0.72 11.93 8.28
N GLY A 52 0.22 11.54 9.46
CA GLY A 52 -1.05 12.01 10.00
C GLY A 52 -2.26 11.09 9.72
N VAL A 53 -2.04 9.85 9.30
CA VAL A 53 -3.10 8.85 9.16
C VAL A 53 -3.72 8.54 10.54
N THR A 54 -5.03 8.61 10.63
CA THR A 54 -5.83 8.32 11.84
C THR A 54 -6.78 7.15 11.70
N LYS A 55 -6.97 6.68 10.45
CA LYS A 55 -7.82 5.55 10.09
C LYS A 55 -7.03 4.63 9.17
N LEU A 56 -6.84 3.37 9.55
CA LEU A 56 -6.17 2.36 8.75
C LEU A 56 -7.19 1.35 8.24
N CYS A 57 -7.14 1.03 6.95
CA CYS A 57 -7.93 -0.01 6.33
C CYS A 57 -6.99 -1.12 5.82
N PHE A 58 -6.95 -2.24 6.51
CA PHE A 58 -6.32 -3.44 5.98
C PHE A 58 -7.29 -4.17 5.06
N VAL A 59 -6.90 -4.37 3.83
CA VAL A 59 -7.62 -5.24 2.90
C VAL A 59 -6.93 -6.59 2.88
N ILE A 60 -7.60 -7.60 3.46
CA ILE A 60 -7.05 -8.93 3.69
C ILE A 60 -7.77 -10.00 2.86
N ALA A 61 -7.10 -11.11 2.57
CA ALA A 61 -7.76 -12.30 2.00
C ALA A 61 -8.47 -13.12 3.08
N PRO A 62 -9.45 -13.97 2.73
CA PRO A 62 -9.94 -15.00 3.62
C PRO A 62 -8.80 -15.83 4.19
N GLY A 63 -8.83 -16.13 5.49
CA GLY A 63 -7.78 -16.91 6.18
C GLY A 63 -6.62 -16.09 6.76
N LYS A 64 -6.51 -14.78 6.48
CA LYS A 64 -5.49 -13.89 7.08
C LYS A 64 -5.91 -13.28 8.43
N SER A 65 -6.59 -14.06 9.26
CA SER A 65 -7.02 -13.62 10.61
C SER A 65 -5.86 -13.34 11.56
N ASP A 66 -4.67 -13.86 11.28
CA ASP A 66 -3.44 -13.57 12.01
C ASP A 66 -3.06 -12.08 11.98
N ILE A 67 -3.32 -11.38 10.88
CA ILE A 67 -3.15 -9.91 10.79
C ILE A 67 -4.10 -9.20 11.76
N VAL A 68 -5.38 -9.64 11.83
CA VAL A 68 -6.38 -9.11 12.76
C VAL A 68 -5.95 -9.34 14.20
N ASN A 69 -5.49 -10.56 14.51
CA ASN A 69 -5.02 -10.93 15.83
C ASN A 69 -3.77 -10.16 16.27
N TYR A 70 -2.87 -9.86 15.31
CA TYR A 70 -1.63 -9.15 15.58
C TYR A 70 -1.85 -7.66 15.87
N TYR A 71 -2.67 -6.98 15.08
CA TYR A 71 -2.86 -5.52 15.16
C TYR A 71 -4.07 -5.11 16.00
N GLY A 72 -5.09 -5.95 16.13
CA GLY A 72 -6.31 -5.63 16.85
C GLY A 72 -7.08 -4.46 16.22
N ALA A 73 -7.69 -3.64 17.07
CA ALA A 73 -8.59 -2.57 16.63
C ALA A 73 -7.92 -1.19 16.47
N ARG A 74 -6.65 -1.04 16.94
CA ARG A 74 -5.96 0.27 16.93
C ARG A 74 -4.46 0.13 17.08
N ILE A 75 -3.73 1.09 16.50
CA ILE A 75 -2.30 1.30 16.70
C ILE A 75 -2.07 2.77 17.06
N GLY A 76 -1.53 3.03 18.24
CA GLY A 76 -1.43 4.40 18.76
C GLY A 76 -2.79 5.09 18.78
N ALA A 77 -2.89 6.25 18.12
CA ALA A 77 -4.15 7.00 17.99
C ALA A 77 -5.02 6.53 16.81
N ALA A 78 -4.47 5.77 15.86
CA ALA A 78 -5.19 5.34 14.67
C ALA A 78 -6.12 4.15 14.97
N ARG A 79 -7.32 4.20 14.39
CA ARG A 79 -8.28 3.09 14.38
C ARG A 79 -8.07 2.23 13.16
N ILE A 80 -8.30 0.92 13.32
CA ILE A 80 -8.14 -0.05 12.24
C ILE A 80 -9.50 -0.63 11.87
N CYS A 81 -9.80 -0.70 10.58
CA CYS A 81 -10.83 -1.56 10.02
C CYS A 81 -10.19 -2.62 9.13
N TYR A 82 -10.87 -3.73 8.95
CA TYR A 82 -10.47 -4.84 8.10
C TYR A 82 -11.56 -5.09 7.08
N VAL A 83 -11.16 -5.13 5.81
CA VAL A 83 -12.04 -5.45 4.69
C VAL A 83 -11.54 -6.71 4.03
N VAL A 84 -12.43 -7.61 3.68
CA VAL A 84 -12.04 -8.88 3.04
C VAL A 84 -12.20 -8.75 1.53
N GLN A 85 -11.09 -8.92 0.81
CA GLN A 85 -11.11 -9.21 -0.62
C GLN A 85 -11.43 -10.70 -0.77
N ALA A 86 -12.63 -11.02 -1.20
CA ALA A 86 -13.12 -12.40 -1.21
C ALA A 86 -12.39 -13.26 -2.26
N GLU A 87 -12.04 -12.66 -3.40
CA GLU A 87 -11.35 -13.31 -4.50
C GLU A 87 -10.07 -12.53 -4.84
N ALA A 88 -9.04 -13.23 -5.29
CA ALA A 88 -7.76 -12.62 -5.66
C ALA A 88 -7.87 -11.96 -7.04
N ALA A 89 -8.42 -10.74 -7.10
CA ALA A 89 -8.65 -9.96 -8.32
C ALA A 89 -7.62 -8.82 -8.52
N GLY A 90 -6.42 -8.96 -7.95
CA GLY A 90 -5.34 -8.00 -8.14
C GLY A 90 -5.31 -6.85 -7.12
N LEU A 91 -4.34 -5.94 -7.30
CA LEU A 91 -4.07 -4.84 -6.38
C LEU A 91 -5.15 -3.75 -6.44
N CYS A 92 -5.61 -3.39 -7.62
CA CYS A 92 -6.66 -2.38 -7.79
C CYS A 92 -7.95 -2.80 -7.09
N ASP A 93 -8.39 -4.06 -7.25
CA ASP A 93 -9.56 -4.59 -6.55
C ASP A 93 -9.37 -4.49 -5.02
N ALA A 94 -8.21 -4.90 -4.51
CA ALA A 94 -7.90 -4.77 -3.09
C ALA A 94 -8.02 -3.31 -2.60
N ILE A 95 -7.46 -2.34 -3.34
CA ILE A 95 -7.55 -0.92 -2.98
C ILE A 95 -9.00 -0.45 -2.98
N PHE A 96 -9.76 -0.81 -4.00
CA PHE A 96 -11.16 -0.37 -4.18
C PHE A 96 -12.14 -1.05 -3.21
N CYS A 97 -11.78 -2.18 -2.58
CA CYS A 97 -12.53 -2.72 -1.45
C CYS A 97 -12.66 -1.73 -0.28
N ALA A 98 -11.72 -0.80 -0.15
CA ALA A 98 -11.78 0.24 0.89
C ALA A 98 -12.64 1.46 0.49
N ALA A 99 -12.94 1.65 -0.80
CA ALA A 99 -13.61 2.85 -1.30
C ALA A 99 -14.97 3.16 -0.62
N PRO A 100 -15.83 2.18 -0.27
CA PRO A 100 -17.12 2.46 0.39
C PRO A 100 -17.01 3.16 1.75
N PHE A 101 -15.84 3.15 2.40
CA PHE A 101 -15.61 3.73 3.72
C PHE A 101 -14.99 5.13 3.67
N ILE A 102 -14.63 5.61 2.49
CA ILE A 102 -13.87 6.83 2.27
C ILE A 102 -14.76 7.89 1.67
N ALA A 103 -14.84 9.07 2.31
CA ALA A 103 -15.57 10.20 1.76
C ALA A 103 -14.78 10.89 0.64
N GLU A 104 -15.46 11.64 -0.24
CA GLU A 104 -14.83 12.30 -1.40
C GLU A 104 -13.74 13.31 -1.02
N ASP A 105 -13.87 13.96 0.14
CA ASP A 105 -12.92 14.93 0.68
C ASP A 105 -11.90 14.35 1.67
N ASP A 106 -12.00 13.04 1.99
CA ASP A 106 -11.00 12.37 2.83
C ASP A 106 -9.66 12.25 2.07
N PRO A 107 -8.53 12.72 2.63
CA PRO A 107 -7.22 12.39 2.10
C PRO A 107 -6.90 10.92 2.31
N VAL A 108 -6.34 10.29 1.28
CA VAL A 108 -6.02 8.86 1.25
C VAL A 108 -4.55 8.65 0.92
N VAL A 109 -3.89 7.76 1.64
CA VAL A 109 -2.58 7.21 1.26
C VAL A 109 -2.68 5.69 1.14
N VAL A 110 -2.01 5.14 0.13
CA VAL A 110 -1.94 3.70 -0.13
C VAL A 110 -0.47 3.29 -0.06
N GLY A 111 -0.17 2.19 0.62
CA GLY A 111 1.19 1.66 0.68
C GLY A 111 1.21 0.15 0.76
N LEU A 112 2.27 -0.46 0.21
CA LEU A 112 2.46 -1.89 0.22
C LEU A 112 3.07 -2.35 1.56
N PRO A 113 2.46 -3.31 2.27
CA PRO A 113 2.86 -3.71 3.61
C PRO A 113 4.20 -4.46 3.69
N ASP A 114 4.75 -4.86 2.56
CA ASP A 114 6.02 -5.57 2.42
C ASP A 114 7.14 -4.72 1.81
N THR A 115 6.94 -3.41 1.73
CA THR A 115 7.91 -2.44 1.20
C THR A 115 8.44 -1.53 2.31
N ILE A 116 9.77 -1.44 2.43
CA ILE A 116 10.46 -0.53 3.35
C ILE A 116 11.28 0.45 2.53
N TRP A 117 11.15 1.74 2.84
CA TRP A 117 11.88 2.81 2.14
C TRP A 117 12.48 3.85 3.09
N PHE A 118 13.39 4.64 2.56
CA PHE A 118 14.00 5.79 3.22
C PHE A 118 13.98 7.01 2.27
N PRO A 119 13.87 8.25 2.79
CA PRO A 119 13.72 8.62 4.19
C PRO A 119 12.34 8.24 4.77
N ARG A 120 12.26 8.14 6.11
CA ARG A 120 11.02 7.71 6.80
C ARG A 120 9.85 8.67 6.64
N ASP A 121 10.14 9.95 6.45
CA ASP A 121 9.16 11.05 6.31
C ASP A 121 8.70 11.29 4.87
N GLY A 122 9.15 10.47 3.91
CA GLY A 122 8.79 10.62 2.50
C GLY A 122 7.27 10.71 2.26
N LEU A 123 6.50 9.86 2.94
CA LEU A 123 5.05 9.86 2.80
C LEU A 123 4.39 11.15 3.33
N ALA A 124 4.95 11.76 4.38
CA ALA A 124 4.45 13.02 4.95
C ALA A 124 4.65 14.24 4.03
N ARG A 125 5.49 14.11 3.01
CA ARG A 125 5.78 15.17 2.02
C ARG A 125 4.97 15.04 0.74
N LEU A 126 4.20 13.95 0.62
CA LEU A 126 3.43 13.67 -0.59
C LEU A 126 2.24 14.64 -0.69
N PRO A 127 2.06 15.35 -1.81
CA PRO A 127 0.85 16.12 -2.05
C PRO A 127 -0.38 15.20 -2.05
N LEU A 128 -1.47 15.61 -1.40
CA LEU A 128 -2.70 14.83 -1.27
C LEU A 128 -3.91 15.51 -1.92
N ASP A 129 -3.69 16.58 -2.65
CA ASP A 129 -4.68 17.32 -3.45
C ASP A 129 -4.80 16.78 -4.89
N THR A 130 -3.89 15.89 -5.28
CA THR A 130 -3.88 15.19 -6.56
C THR A 130 -3.36 13.75 -6.37
N LEU A 131 -3.46 12.91 -7.40
CA LEU A 131 -2.80 11.59 -7.41
C LEU A 131 -1.29 11.78 -7.49
N SER A 132 -0.59 11.41 -6.43
CA SER A 132 0.85 11.61 -6.27
C SER A 132 1.54 10.33 -5.85
N PHE A 133 2.64 9.97 -6.49
CA PHE A 133 3.42 8.77 -6.23
C PHE A 133 4.71 9.10 -5.48
N LEU A 134 5.03 8.28 -4.48
CA LEU A 134 6.32 8.28 -3.82
C LEU A 134 7.23 7.29 -4.55
N LEU A 135 8.26 7.82 -5.22
CA LEU A 135 9.13 7.06 -6.09
C LEU A 135 10.49 6.77 -5.43
N PHE A 136 11.04 5.60 -5.73
CA PHE A 136 12.34 5.13 -5.25
C PHE A 136 13.20 4.65 -6.41
N PRO A 137 14.51 4.92 -6.42
CA PRO A 137 15.41 4.36 -7.42
C PRO A 137 15.69 2.89 -7.09
N VAL A 138 15.72 2.05 -8.13
CA VAL A 138 16.10 0.64 -8.04
C VAL A 138 17.11 0.30 -9.14
N GLU A 139 17.96 -0.68 -8.86
CA GLU A 139 18.95 -1.16 -9.86
C GLU A 139 18.28 -2.02 -10.94
N ARG A 140 17.23 -2.76 -10.57
CA ARG A 140 16.57 -3.76 -11.42
C ARG A 140 15.07 -3.49 -11.55
N PRO A 141 14.68 -2.48 -12.37
CA PRO A 141 13.30 -2.04 -12.51
C PRO A 141 12.36 -3.10 -13.11
N GLU A 142 12.91 -4.08 -13.84
CA GLU A 142 12.14 -5.17 -14.46
C GLU A 142 11.39 -6.07 -13.46
N PHE A 143 11.71 -5.99 -12.18
CA PHE A 143 10.99 -6.72 -11.13
C PHE A 143 9.85 -5.92 -10.47
N PHE A 144 9.72 -4.66 -10.83
CA PHE A 144 8.82 -3.71 -10.20
C PHE A 144 7.97 -2.98 -11.24
N ASP A 145 7.09 -2.13 -10.78
CA ASP A 145 6.28 -1.27 -11.64
C ASP A 145 7.03 0.07 -11.78
N ALA A 146 7.78 0.20 -12.88
CA ALA A 146 8.60 1.35 -13.16
C ALA A 146 7.74 2.54 -13.61
N VAL A 147 8.04 3.73 -13.10
CA VAL A 147 7.29 4.96 -13.37
C VAL A 147 8.12 5.88 -14.25
N VAL A 148 7.60 6.20 -15.42
CA VAL A 148 8.18 7.17 -16.35
C VAL A 148 7.52 8.53 -16.08
N THR A 149 8.34 9.55 -15.85
CA THR A 149 7.89 10.93 -15.65
C THR A 149 8.44 11.87 -16.73
N ASP A 150 7.77 13.00 -16.93
CA ASP A 150 8.33 14.10 -17.67
C ASP A 150 9.32 14.93 -16.80
N GLU A 151 9.87 16.00 -17.42
CA GLU A 151 10.88 16.88 -16.79
C GLU A 151 10.36 17.62 -15.54
N ILE A 152 9.04 17.76 -15.41
CA ILE A 152 8.40 18.42 -14.25
C ILE A 152 7.82 17.42 -13.24
N GLY A 153 8.11 16.11 -13.41
CA GLY A 153 7.72 15.04 -12.49
C GLY A 153 6.28 14.53 -12.69
N ARG A 154 5.59 14.84 -13.79
CA ARG A 154 4.29 14.25 -14.09
C ARG A 154 4.46 12.84 -14.63
N VAL A 155 3.69 11.91 -14.07
CA VAL A 155 3.67 10.51 -14.52
C VAL A 155 3.10 10.45 -15.93
N GLN A 156 3.87 9.85 -16.83
CA GLN A 156 3.49 9.61 -18.24
C GLN A 156 3.06 8.16 -18.45
N GLU A 157 3.69 7.24 -17.73
CA GLU A 157 3.46 5.81 -17.91
C GLU A 157 3.88 5.05 -16.64
N VAL A 158 3.15 3.98 -16.32
CA VAL A 158 3.56 2.96 -15.34
C VAL A 158 3.80 1.64 -16.10
N GLN A 159 5.05 1.19 -16.10
CA GLN A 159 5.49 -0.02 -16.83
C GLN A 159 5.52 -1.21 -15.87
N VAL A 160 4.48 -2.01 -15.89
CA VAL A 160 4.31 -3.14 -14.96
C VAL A 160 5.29 -4.26 -15.30
N LYS A 161 6.30 -4.46 -14.45
CA LYS A 161 7.32 -5.54 -14.54
C LYS A 161 7.87 -5.73 -15.96
N SER A 162 8.10 -4.63 -16.65
CA SER A 162 8.58 -4.65 -18.03
C SER A 162 10.08 -4.94 -18.08
N ARG A 163 10.48 -5.91 -18.93
CA ARG A 163 11.91 -6.17 -19.21
C ARG A 163 12.59 -5.02 -19.94
N GLU A 164 11.80 -4.16 -20.57
CA GLU A 164 12.25 -2.98 -21.31
C GLU A 164 11.89 -1.69 -20.53
N ALA A 165 11.92 -1.75 -19.18
CA ALA A 165 11.63 -0.60 -18.35
C ALA A 165 12.55 0.58 -18.70
N ARG A 166 11.92 1.74 -19.00
CA ARG A 166 12.61 2.98 -19.41
C ARG A 166 12.96 3.87 -18.23
N SER A 167 12.57 3.48 -17.02
CA SER A 167 12.84 4.23 -15.80
C SER A 167 13.39 3.29 -14.72
N HIS A 168 14.30 3.81 -13.90
CA HIS A 168 14.77 3.15 -12.69
C HIS A 168 13.98 3.57 -11.44
N TRP A 169 12.96 4.40 -11.59
CA TRP A 169 12.11 4.83 -10.50
C TRP A 169 10.87 3.95 -10.42
N VAL A 170 10.62 3.41 -9.23
CA VAL A 170 9.45 2.56 -8.95
C VAL A 170 8.61 3.18 -7.84
N TRP A 171 7.33 2.94 -7.84
CA TRP A 171 6.49 3.42 -6.76
C TRP A 171 6.47 2.42 -5.57
N GLY A 172 6.29 2.95 -4.34
CA GLY A 172 6.14 2.13 -3.13
C GLY A 172 4.95 2.57 -2.29
N ALA A 173 4.51 3.79 -2.49
CA ALA A 173 3.30 4.35 -1.90
C ALA A 173 2.78 5.46 -2.80
N PHE A 174 1.51 5.82 -2.65
CA PHE A 174 0.91 6.96 -3.33
C PHE A 174 -0.22 7.54 -2.48
N GLY A 175 -0.63 8.76 -2.81
CA GLY A 175 -1.71 9.44 -2.13
C GLY A 175 -2.61 10.20 -3.08
N MET A 176 -3.83 10.48 -2.64
CA MET A 176 -4.85 11.17 -3.43
C MET A 176 -6.00 11.66 -2.54
N PRO A 177 -6.83 12.59 -3.02
CA PRO A 177 -8.14 12.86 -2.41
C PRO A 177 -9.12 11.70 -2.65
N GLY A 178 -10.12 11.54 -1.78
CA GLY A 178 -11.12 10.48 -1.89
C GLY A 178 -11.92 10.53 -3.20
N HIS A 179 -12.25 11.72 -3.73
CA HIS A 179 -12.95 11.83 -5.02
C HIS A 179 -12.12 11.27 -6.21
N VAL A 180 -10.80 11.34 -6.13
CA VAL A 180 -9.92 10.71 -7.13
C VAL A 180 -9.96 9.18 -6.99
N LEU A 181 -9.93 8.66 -5.76
CA LEU A 181 -10.10 7.22 -5.51
C LEU A 181 -11.42 6.69 -6.08
N HIS A 182 -12.54 7.41 -5.85
CA HIS A 182 -13.84 7.05 -6.41
C HIS A 182 -13.89 7.12 -7.94
N SER A 183 -13.23 8.12 -8.52
CA SER A 183 -13.13 8.26 -9.98
C SER A 183 -12.34 7.11 -10.61
N LEU A 184 -11.21 6.73 -9.99
CA LEU A 184 -10.41 5.58 -10.40
C LEU A 184 -11.18 4.26 -10.25
N HIS A 185 -11.92 4.09 -9.15
CA HIS A 185 -12.78 2.93 -8.93
C HIS A 185 -13.87 2.82 -10.01
N LYS A 186 -14.52 3.94 -10.37
CA LYS A 186 -15.50 3.96 -11.46
C LYS A 186 -14.87 3.58 -12.80
N LEU A 187 -13.71 4.15 -13.11
CA LEU A 187 -12.96 3.86 -14.33
C LEU A 187 -12.56 2.39 -14.42
N TRP A 188 -12.06 1.80 -13.31
CA TRP A 188 -11.65 0.40 -13.25
C TRP A 188 -12.83 -0.57 -13.49
N ARG A 189 -14.06 -0.17 -13.13
CA ARG A 189 -15.28 -0.96 -13.34
C ARG A 189 -15.84 -0.87 -14.76
N GLU A 190 -15.28 -0.07 -15.63
CA GLU A 190 -15.69 0.00 -17.02
C GLU A 190 -15.38 -1.33 -17.76
N PRO A 191 -16.24 -1.76 -18.72
CA PRO A 191 -15.98 -2.99 -19.48
C PRO A 191 -14.60 -2.99 -20.14
N GLY A 192 -13.87 -4.09 -19.98
CA GLY A 192 -12.55 -4.29 -20.57
C GLY A 192 -11.38 -3.76 -19.73
N ARG A 193 -11.64 -3.20 -18.53
CA ARG A 193 -10.57 -2.70 -17.64
C ARG A 193 -10.37 -3.55 -16.39
N GLY A 194 -11.36 -4.35 -15.98
CA GLY A 194 -11.26 -5.20 -14.79
C GLY A 194 -10.21 -6.31 -14.86
N ASP A 195 -9.69 -6.59 -16.05
CA ASP A 195 -8.63 -7.57 -16.29
C ASP A 195 -7.22 -6.94 -16.28
N GLU A 196 -7.10 -5.62 -16.12
CA GLU A 196 -5.81 -4.95 -16.00
C GLU A 196 -5.19 -5.30 -14.65
N TYR A 197 -4.26 -6.25 -14.67
CA TYR A 197 -3.37 -6.51 -13.54
C TYR A 197 -2.43 -5.32 -13.35
N VAL A 198 -2.58 -4.64 -12.22
CA VAL A 198 -1.55 -3.75 -11.72
C VAL A 198 -0.67 -4.48 -10.73
#